data_715f161b2076683268d3e52f8c944086
#
_entry.id   715f161b2076683268d3e52f8c944086
#
_cell.length_a   1.000
_cell.length_b   1.000
_cell.length_c   1.000
_cell.angle_alpha   90.00
_cell.angle_beta   90.00
_cell.angle_gamma   90.00
#
_symmetry.space_group_name_H-M   'P 1'
#
loop_
_entity.id
_entity.type
_entity.pdbx_description
1 polymer ?
#
loop_
_entity_poly.entity_id
_entity_poly.type
_entity_poly.pdbx_seq_one_letter_code
_entity_poly.pdbx_strand_id
1 'polypeptide(L)'
;ISYDNIDKAPEERERGITISTSHVEYETANRHYAHVDCPGHADYVKNMITGAAQMDGGILVVSAADGPMPQTREHILLSRQVGVPKLVVFLNKEDQVDDPELIELVEMEVRELLSEYEFDGDNTPIIVGSALKALEDPDGPWGDKIVKLMDEVDAWVPTPARDVDKPFLMPVEDVFSITGRGTVATGRVERGVLKVQDKVQIVGLSDEPKETVCTGVEMFKKLLDQAQAGDNIGALLRGIQRTEIQRGQVLAK
;
A
#
# COMPACT_ATOMS: atom_id res chain seq x y z
N ILE A 1 -1.97 -1.80 -16.00
CA ILE A 1 -3.14 -2.60 -15.56
C ILE A 1 -4.36 -1.75 -15.83
N SER A 2 -5.42 -2.28 -16.47
CA SER A 2 -6.66 -1.52 -16.63
C SER A 2 -7.37 -1.39 -15.28
N TYR A 3 -8.14 -0.31 -15.12
CA TYR A 3 -8.91 0.00 -13.91
C TYR A 3 -9.74 -1.22 -13.44
N ASP A 4 -10.43 -1.88 -14.35
CA ASP A 4 -11.28 -3.07 -14.05
C ASP A 4 -10.51 -4.29 -13.51
N ASN A 5 -9.19 -4.26 -13.55
CA ASN A 5 -8.32 -5.35 -13.08
C ASN A 5 -7.65 -5.05 -11.73
N ILE A 6 -7.89 -3.90 -11.12
CA ILE A 6 -7.41 -3.55 -9.77
C ILE A 6 -8.30 -4.28 -8.76
N ASP A 7 -9.61 -4.08 -8.82
CA ASP A 7 -10.60 -4.78 -7.99
C ASP A 7 -10.95 -6.14 -8.60
N LYS A 8 -10.52 -7.21 -7.96
CA LYS A 8 -10.59 -8.58 -8.51
C LYS A 8 -11.78 -9.38 -8.03
N ALA A 9 -12.27 -9.12 -6.82
CA ALA A 9 -13.38 -9.85 -6.24
C ALA A 9 -14.71 -9.46 -6.91
N PRO A 10 -15.62 -10.42 -7.15
CA PRO A 10 -16.94 -10.12 -7.71
C PRO A 10 -17.72 -9.09 -6.88
N GLU A 11 -17.62 -9.16 -5.55
CA GLU A 11 -18.29 -8.25 -4.62
C GLU A 11 -17.72 -6.82 -4.71
N GLU A 12 -16.42 -6.65 -4.93
CA GLU A 12 -15.78 -5.35 -5.15
C GLU A 12 -16.35 -4.66 -6.39
N ARG A 13 -16.50 -5.41 -7.48
CA ARG A 13 -17.05 -4.90 -8.74
C ARG A 13 -18.53 -4.57 -8.65
N GLU A 14 -19.32 -5.39 -7.93
CA GLU A 14 -20.75 -5.17 -7.75
C GLU A 14 -21.04 -3.94 -6.89
N ARG A 15 -20.24 -3.74 -5.83
CA ARG A 15 -20.43 -2.62 -4.88
C ARG A 15 -19.67 -1.37 -5.27
N GLY A 16 -18.71 -1.45 -6.20
CA GLY A 16 -17.83 -0.33 -6.60
C GLY A 16 -16.94 0.18 -5.46
N ILE A 17 -16.51 -0.72 -4.57
CA ILE A 17 -15.64 -0.42 -3.42
C ILE A 17 -14.53 -1.43 -3.33
N THR A 18 -13.33 -1.01 -2.89
CA THR A 18 -12.22 -1.90 -2.58
C THR A 18 -12.46 -2.61 -1.24
N ILE A 19 -12.35 -3.93 -1.21
CA ILE A 19 -12.51 -4.77 -0.01
C ILE A 19 -11.16 -5.30 0.46
N SER A 20 -10.36 -5.78 -0.49
CA SER A 20 -9.04 -6.36 -0.23
C SER A 20 -7.94 -5.45 -0.77
N THR A 21 -6.79 -5.44 -0.09
CA THR A 21 -5.62 -4.71 -0.58
C THR A 21 -5.18 -5.24 -1.94
N SER A 22 -4.92 -4.33 -2.87
CA SER A 22 -4.39 -4.65 -4.19
C SER A 22 -3.00 -4.04 -4.36
N HIS A 23 -2.10 -4.78 -5.02
CA HIS A 23 -0.74 -4.32 -5.27
C HIS A 23 -0.53 -4.11 -6.76
N VAL A 24 -0.06 -2.92 -7.11
CA VAL A 24 0.27 -2.52 -8.49
C VAL A 24 1.66 -1.92 -8.52
N GLU A 25 2.43 -2.16 -9.58
CA GLU A 25 3.74 -1.53 -9.75
C GLU A 25 3.69 -0.45 -10.85
N TYR A 26 4.42 0.62 -10.62
CA TYR A 26 4.73 1.65 -11.60
C TYR A 26 6.02 2.39 -11.24
N GLU A 27 6.50 3.23 -12.12
CA GLU A 27 7.74 3.97 -11.91
C GLU A 27 7.60 5.43 -12.38
N THR A 28 8.34 6.30 -11.71
CA THR A 28 8.66 7.65 -12.16
C THR A 28 10.07 7.66 -12.73
N ALA A 29 10.55 8.80 -13.19
CA ALA A 29 11.94 8.94 -13.58
C ALA A 29 12.93 8.70 -12.41
N ASN A 30 12.48 8.89 -11.17
CA ASN A 30 13.32 8.90 -9.97
C ASN A 30 13.18 7.63 -9.14
N ARG A 31 12.02 6.92 -9.21
CA ARG A 31 11.70 5.87 -8.24
C ARG A 31 10.75 4.83 -8.82
N HIS A 32 10.96 3.57 -8.40
CA HIS A 32 10.02 2.48 -8.61
C HIS A 32 9.10 2.32 -7.40
N TYR A 33 7.81 2.17 -7.63
CA TYR A 33 6.78 2.08 -6.61
C TYR A 33 6.07 0.73 -6.61
N ALA A 34 5.91 0.17 -5.43
CA ALA A 34 4.86 -0.81 -5.13
C ALA A 34 3.68 -0.04 -4.54
N HIS A 35 2.63 0.12 -5.30
CA HIS A 35 1.40 0.79 -4.87
C HIS A 35 0.48 -0.22 -4.18
N VAL A 36 0.11 0.10 -2.95
CA VAL A 36 -0.87 -0.68 -2.17
C VAL A 36 -2.17 0.09 -2.15
N ASP A 37 -3.17 -0.43 -2.86
CA ASP A 37 -4.53 0.11 -2.82
C ASP A 37 -5.25 -0.46 -1.60
N CYS A 38 -5.69 0.42 -0.71
CA CYS A 38 -6.32 0.06 0.56
C CYS A 38 -7.81 0.36 0.54
N PRO A 39 -8.66 -0.53 1.11
CA PRO A 39 -10.06 -0.24 1.26
C PRO A 39 -10.27 0.97 2.19
N GLY A 40 -11.15 1.89 1.78
CA GLY A 40 -11.49 3.08 2.56
C GLY A 40 -12.78 2.95 3.37
N HIS A 41 -13.54 1.86 3.21
CA HIS A 41 -14.82 1.68 3.89
C HIS A 41 -14.64 1.15 5.32
N ALA A 42 -15.43 1.67 6.27
CA ALA A 42 -15.34 1.34 7.69
C ALA A 42 -15.42 -0.17 8.00
N ASP A 43 -16.18 -0.93 7.22
CA ASP A 43 -16.31 -2.39 7.40
C ASP A 43 -15.00 -3.15 7.15
N TYR A 44 -14.03 -2.54 6.45
CA TYR A 44 -12.79 -3.17 6.02
C TYR A 44 -11.52 -2.56 6.66
N VAL A 45 -11.67 -1.87 7.78
CA VAL A 45 -10.58 -1.22 8.52
C VAL A 45 -9.40 -2.16 8.80
N LYS A 46 -9.66 -3.44 9.09
CA LYS A 46 -8.59 -4.43 9.32
C LYS A 46 -7.69 -4.62 8.08
N ASN A 47 -8.29 -4.62 6.90
CA ASN A 47 -7.54 -4.74 5.65
C ASN A 47 -6.76 -3.45 5.34
N MET A 48 -7.37 -2.30 5.62
CA MET A 48 -6.70 -1.00 5.52
C MET A 48 -5.47 -0.93 6.44
N ILE A 49 -5.58 -1.33 7.70
CA ILE A 49 -4.46 -1.34 8.66
C ILE A 49 -3.31 -2.22 8.15
N THR A 50 -3.62 -3.40 7.62
CA THR A 50 -2.59 -4.30 7.09
C THR A 50 -1.86 -3.71 5.88
N GLY A 51 -2.59 -3.07 4.97
CA GLY A 51 -1.99 -2.38 3.82
C GLY A 51 -1.17 -1.17 4.26
N ALA A 52 -1.72 -0.31 5.12
CA ALA A 52 -1.06 0.89 5.59
C ALA A 52 0.25 0.61 6.34
N ALA A 53 0.33 -0.49 7.10
CA ALA A 53 1.54 -0.89 7.81
C ALA A 53 2.74 -1.20 6.88
N GLN A 54 2.49 -1.40 5.59
CA GLN A 54 3.53 -1.68 4.59
C GLN A 54 4.01 -0.44 3.85
N MET A 55 3.38 0.72 4.08
CA MET A 55 3.64 1.94 3.31
C MET A 55 4.85 2.70 3.82
N ASP A 56 5.69 3.14 2.88
CA ASP A 56 6.79 4.10 3.13
C ASP A 56 6.31 5.55 2.98
N GLY A 57 5.11 5.75 2.47
CA GLY A 57 4.38 7.01 2.33
C GLY A 57 2.94 6.74 1.93
N GLY A 58 2.05 7.69 2.07
CA GLY A 58 0.65 7.53 1.72
C GLY A 58 0.12 8.66 0.84
N ILE A 59 -0.81 8.33 -0.05
CA ILE A 59 -1.64 9.31 -0.77
C ILE A 59 -3.01 9.28 -0.12
N LEU A 60 -3.37 10.37 0.56
CA LEU A 60 -4.69 10.56 1.14
C LEU A 60 -5.61 11.17 0.09
N VAL A 61 -6.65 10.44 -0.31
CA VAL A 61 -7.63 10.92 -1.29
C VAL A 61 -8.86 11.45 -0.55
N VAL A 62 -9.19 12.72 -0.79
CA VAL A 62 -10.35 13.41 -0.20
C VAL A 62 -11.18 14.02 -1.33
N SER A 63 -12.50 13.96 -1.23
CA SER A 63 -13.38 14.64 -2.19
C SER A 63 -13.33 16.15 -1.99
N ALA A 64 -13.01 16.90 -3.03
CA ALA A 64 -13.06 18.36 -3.00
C ALA A 64 -14.51 18.89 -2.88
N ALA A 65 -15.49 18.10 -3.34
CA ALA A 65 -16.89 18.47 -3.27
C ALA A 65 -17.55 18.22 -1.91
N ASP A 66 -17.09 17.16 -1.20
CA ASP A 66 -17.71 16.73 0.07
C ASP A 66 -16.86 17.15 1.29
N GLY A 67 -15.58 17.46 1.10
CA GLY A 67 -14.63 17.72 2.17
C GLY A 67 -14.23 16.45 2.95
N PRO A 68 -13.50 16.62 4.07
CA PRO A 68 -13.10 15.51 4.91
C PRO A 68 -14.31 14.90 5.65
N MET A 69 -14.51 13.62 5.43
CA MET A 69 -15.55 12.79 6.03
C MET A 69 -15.03 12.09 7.31
N PRO A 70 -15.90 11.48 8.15
CA PRO A 70 -15.46 10.72 9.32
C PRO A 70 -14.39 9.67 8.99
N GLN A 71 -14.51 8.97 7.86
CA GLN A 71 -13.50 8.01 7.39
C GLN A 71 -12.15 8.65 7.11
N THR A 72 -12.13 9.90 6.63
CA THR A 72 -10.89 10.64 6.40
C THR A 72 -10.09 10.78 7.70
N ARG A 73 -10.75 11.12 8.82
CA ARG A 73 -10.15 11.18 10.15
C ARG A 73 -9.59 9.83 10.59
N GLU A 74 -10.36 8.77 10.40
CA GLU A 74 -9.92 7.41 10.72
C GLU A 74 -8.69 7.00 9.91
N HIS A 75 -8.64 7.31 8.61
CA HIS A 75 -7.50 6.99 7.74
C HIS A 75 -6.23 7.73 8.17
N ILE A 76 -6.32 9.01 8.52
CA ILE A 76 -5.17 9.78 9.01
C ILE A 76 -4.68 9.22 10.35
N LEU A 77 -5.60 9.00 11.30
CA LEU A 77 -5.28 8.41 12.59
C LEU A 77 -4.58 7.05 12.46
N LEU A 78 -5.16 6.14 11.66
CA LEU A 78 -4.60 4.82 11.43
C LEU A 78 -3.25 4.87 10.73
N SER A 79 -3.09 5.73 9.72
CA SER A 79 -1.79 5.95 9.07
C SER A 79 -0.72 6.39 10.06
N ARG A 80 -1.09 7.26 11.01
CA ARG A 80 -0.18 7.68 12.09
C ARG A 80 0.17 6.53 13.02
N GLN A 81 -0.82 5.77 13.45
CA GLN A 81 -0.64 4.64 14.37
C GLN A 81 0.23 3.51 13.80
N VAL A 82 0.09 3.20 12.53
CA VAL A 82 0.91 2.17 11.85
C VAL A 82 2.27 2.68 11.39
N GLY A 83 2.55 3.97 11.58
CA GLY A 83 3.86 4.55 11.34
C GLY A 83 4.13 4.99 9.91
N VAL A 84 3.11 5.31 9.10
CA VAL A 84 3.29 5.96 7.80
C VAL A 84 4.02 7.30 8.01
N PRO A 85 5.22 7.50 7.44
CA PRO A 85 6.06 8.65 7.81
C PRO A 85 5.58 9.98 7.22
N LYS A 86 5.02 9.95 6.02
CA LYS A 86 4.57 11.13 5.27
C LYS A 86 3.31 10.83 4.47
N LEU A 87 2.45 11.83 4.37
CA LEU A 87 1.28 11.82 3.49
C LEU A 87 1.42 12.90 2.42
N VAL A 88 0.85 12.63 1.24
CA VAL A 88 0.54 13.62 0.20
C VAL A 88 -0.97 13.57 0.02
N VAL A 89 -1.61 14.69 -0.23
CA VAL A 89 -3.08 14.76 -0.36
C VAL A 89 -3.47 14.96 -1.82
N PHE A 90 -4.46 14.22 -2.27
CA PHE A 90 -5.13 14.45 -3.53
C PHE A 90 -6.60 14.83 -3.28
N LEU A 91 -6.95 16.10 -3.51
CA LEU A 91 -8.34 16.57 -3.50
C LEU A 91 -8.98 16.21 -4.85
N ASN A 92 -9.72 15.11 -4.84
CA ASN A 92 -10.36 14.53 -6.02
C ASN A 92 -11.72 15.16 -6.29
N LYS A 93 -12.26 14.96 -7.49
CA LYS A 93 -13.57 15.46 -7.94
C LYS A 93 -13.64 16.99 -8.08
N GLU A 94 -12.55 17.65 -8.39
CA GLU A 94 -12.51 19.09 -8.68
C GLU A 94 -13.51 19.49 -9.76
N ASP A 95 -13.73 18.60 -10.73
CA ASP A 95 -14.72 18.77 -11.82
C ASP A 95 -16.17 18.90 -11.36
N GLN A 96 -16.47 18.64 -10.09
CA GLN A 96 -17.81 18.78 -9.47
C GLN A 96 -17.94 20.03 -8.62
N VAL A 97 -16.91 20.87 -8.54
CA VAL A 97 -16.88 22.07 -7.70
C VAL A 97 -16.79 23.31 -8.58
N ASP A 98 -17.85 24.11 -8.58
CA ASP A 98 -17.95 25.33 -9.38
C ASP A 98 -17.28 26.54 -8.69
N ASP A 99 -17.20 26.51 -7.36
CA ASP A 99 -16.67 27.62 -6.55
C ASP A 99 -15.27 27.32 -6.01
N PRO A 100 -14.22 28.02 -6.48
CA PRO A 100 -12.85 27.81 -5.99
C PRO A 100 -12.68 28.06 -4.49
N GLU A 101 -13.50 28.93 -3.88
CA GLU A 101 -13.43 29.22 -2.44
C GLU A 101 -13.77 27.97 -1.60
N LEU A 102 -14.64 27.09 -2.11
CA LEU A 102 -14.93 25.81 -1.44
C LEU A 102 -13.73 24.87 -1.42
N ILE A 103 -12.94 24.87 -2.48
CA ILE A 103 -11.72 24.06 -2.57
C ILE A 103 -10.69 24.56 -1.55
N GLU A 104 -10.51 25.87 -1.43
CA GLU A 104 -9.59 26.47 -0.44
C GLU A 104 -10.04 26.14 0.99
N LEU A 105 -11.34 26.16 1.26
CA LEU A 105 -11.87 25.78 2.56
C LEU A 105 -11.59 24.31 2.89
N VAL A 106 -11.85 23.41 1.95
CA VAL A 106 -11.57 21.97 2.11
C VAL A 106 -10.07 21.74 2.33
N GLU A 107 -9.21 22.44 1.60
CA GLU A 107 -7.76 22.38 1.80
C GLU A 107 -7.37 22.77 3.22
N MET A 108 -7.91 23.89 3.75
CA MET A 108 -7.67 24.33 5.12
C MET A 108 -8.11 23.30 6.14
N GLU A 109 -9.31 22.74 6.00
CA GLU A 109 -9.82 21.69 6.91
C GLU A 109 -8.94 20.43 6.91
N VAL A 110 -8.46 20.02 5.73
CA VAL A 110 -7.54 18.87 5.62
C VAL A 110 -6.21 19.17 6.30
N ARG A 111 -5.64 20.37 6.14
CA ARG A 111 -4.39 20.78 6.80
C ARG A 111 -4.51 20.80 8.33
N GLU A 112 -5.62 21.34 8.85
CA GLU A 112 -5.92 21.33 10.28
C GLU A 112 -6.02 19.90 10.79
N LEU A 113 -6.72 19.02 10.06
CA LEU A 113 -6.89 17.64 10.42
C LEU A 113 -5.57 16.86 10.41
N LEU A 114 -4.70 17.08 9.43
CA LEU A 114 -3.35 16.49 9.40
C LEU A 114 -2.53 16.92 10.62
N SER A 115 -2.60 18.21 10.99
CA SER A 115 -1.90 18.76 12.15
C SER A 115 -2.44 18.19 13.48
N GLU A 116 -3.75 17.99 13.58
CA GLU A 116 -4.39 17.35 14.74
C GLU A 116 -3.80 15.95 15.02
N TYR A 117 -3.49 15.20 13.96
CA TYR A 117 -2.90 13.85 14.06
C TYR A 117 -1.38 13.82 13.90
N GLU A 118 -0.71 14.95 14.17
CA GLU A 118 0.74 15.06 14.20
C GLU A 118 1.46 14.80 12.86
N PHE A 119 0.79 15.01 11.74
CA PHE A 119 1.43 15.20 10.44
C PHE A 119 1.75 16.66 10.23
N ASP A 120 2.68 16.95 9.31
CA ASP A 120 3.05 18.33 8.93
C ASP A 120 1.97 18.93 8.01
N GLY A 121 0.84 19.36 8.59
CA GLY A 121 -0.28 19.89 7.82
C GLY A 121 0.05 21.13 7.00
N ASP A 122 0.92 22.01 7.52
CA ASP A 122 1.28 23.26 6.85
C ASP A 122 2.07 23.02 5.55
N ASN A 123 3.00 22.05 5.56
CA ASN A 123 3.90 21.79 4.44
C ASN A 123 3.50 20.58 3.59
N THR A 124 2.53 19.79 4.02
CA THR A 124 2.05 18.62 3.25
C THR A 124 1.58 19.07 1.87
N PRO A 125 2.12 18.49 0.77
CA PRO A 125 1.64 18.78 -0.57
C PRO A 125 0.18 18.38 -0.74
N ILE A 126 -0.63 19.28 -1.29
CA ILE A 126 -2.03 19.03 -1.63
C ILE A 126 -2.20 19.35 -3.12
N ILE A 127 -2.62 18.35 -3.88
CA ILE A 127 -2.90 18.46 -5.31
C ILE A 127 -4.40 18.36 -5.52
N VAL A 128 -4.95 19.31 -6.26
CA VAL A 128 -6.39 19.33 -6.60
C VAL A 128 -6.57 18.83 -8.02
N GLY A 129 -7.52 17.93 -8.25
CA GLY A 129 -7.73 17.34 -9.56
C GLY A 129 -8.97 16.46 -9.67
N SER A 130 -9.13 15.82 -10.80
CA SER A 130 -10.16 14.81 -11.06
C SER A 130 -9.52 13.56 -11.67
N ALA A 131 -9.51 12.47 -10.90
CA ALA A 131 -8.98 11.20 -11.37
C ALA A 131 -9.80 10.63 -12.52
N LEU A 132 -11.13 10.84 -12.51
CA LEU A 132 -12.02 10.42 -13.61
C LEU A 132 -11.66 11.14 -14.91
N LYS A 133 -11.50 12.47 -14.86
CA LYS A 133 -11.16 13.27 -16.04
C LYS A 133 -9.75 12.96 -16.54
N ALA A 134 -8.81 12.70 -15.63
CA ALA A 134 -7.47 12.26 -16.00
C ALA A 134 -7.46 10.87 -16.67
N LEU A 135 -8.38 9.98 -16.28
CA LEU A 135 -8.53 8.68 -16.93
C LEU A 135 -9.15 8.79 -18.34
N GLU A 136 -10.10 9.74 -18.54
CA GLU A 136 -10.74 10.01 -19.82
C GLU A 136 -9.76 10.67 -20.82
N ASP A 137 -8.89 11.57 -20.35
CA ASP A 137 -7.87 12.28 -21.14
C ASP A 137 -6.54 12.34 -20.38
N PRO A 138 -5.74 11.25 -20.44
CA PRO A 138 -4.47 11.16 -19.71
C PRO A 138 -3.40 12.17 -20.13
N ASP A 139 -3.43 12.61 -21.39
CA ASP A 139 -2.46 13.55 -21.95
C ASP A 139 -2.93 15.02 -21.85
N GLY A 140 -4.08 15.25 -21.25
CA GLY A 140 -4.66 16.57 -21.05
C GLY A 140 -4.33 17.18 -19.68
N PRO A 141 -4.88 18.37 -19.40
CA PRO A 141 -4.60 19.14 -18.17
C PRO A 141 -4.90 18.37 -16.86
N TRP A 142 -5.85 17.44 -16.89
CA TRP A 142 -6.18 16.60 -15.76
C TRP A 142 -5.13 15.50 -15.52
N GLY A 143 -4.57 14.95 -16.61
CA GLY A 143 -3.44 14.03 -16.55
C GLY A 143 -2.19 14.68 -15.97
N ASP A 144 -1.90 15.93 -16.34
CA ASP A 144 -0.78 16.71 -15.81
C ASP A 144 -0.85 16.85 -14.28
N LYS A 145 -2.06 16.93 -13.70
CA LYS A 145 -2.25 16.97 -12.24
C LYS A 145 -1.89 15.64 -11.56
N ILE A 146 -2.10 14.52 -12.23
CA ILE A 146 -1.65 13.20 -11.72
C ILE A 146 -0.12 13.10 -11.80
N VAL A 147 0.49 13.60 -12.88
CA VAL A 147 1.96 13.67 -12.97
C VAL A 147 2.50 14.54 -11.83
N LYS A 148 1.92 15.72 -11.60
CA LYS A 148 2.31 16.59 -10.50
C LYS A 148 2.15 15.91 -9.13
N LEU A 149 1.09 15.13 -8.91
CA LEU A 149 0.93 14.34 -7.69
C LEU A 149 2.13 13.41 -7.49
N MET A 150 2.57 12.72 -8.52
CA MET A 150 3.71 11.82 -8.43
C MET A 150 5.04 12.55 -8.24
N ASP A 151 5.23 13.72 -8.84
CA ASP A 151 6.39 14.59 -8.61
C ASP A 151 6.47 15.03 -7.14
N GLU A 152 5.33 15.37 -6.54
CA GLU A 152 5.27 15.74 -5.12
C GLU A 152 5.51 14.52 -4.20
N VAL A 153 5.03 13.33 -4.58
CA VAL A 153 5.36 12.09 -3.86
C VAL A 153 6.87 11.83 -3.91
N ASP A 154 7.50 11.97 -5.08
CA ASP A 154 8.96 11.81 -5.24
C ASP A 154 9.76 12.79 -4.38
N ALA A 155 9.30 14.03 -4.28
CA ALA A 155 9.98 15.09 -3.54
C ALA A 155 9.75 15.04 -2.02
N TRP A 156 8.50 14.75 -1.62
CA TRP A 156 8.06 14.85 -0.22
C TRP A 156 8.29 13.58 0.59
N VAL A 157 8.05 12.40 0.01
CA VAL A 157 8.22 11.13 0.70
C VAL A 157 9.69 10.72 0.66
N PRO A 158 10.37 10.57 1.81
CA PRO A 158 11.79 10.20 1.82
C PRO A 158 11.97 8.80 1.26
N THR A 159 13.10 8.57 0.57
CA THR A 159 13.49 7.21 0.23
C THR A 159 13.81 6.46 1.52
N PRO A 160 13.10 5.37 1.84
CA PRO A 160 13.29 4.67 3.09
C PRO A 160 14.66 4.00 3.15
N ALA A 161 15.29 4.02 4.33
CA ALA A 161 16.47 3.23 4.58
C ALA A 161 16.11 1.73 4.58
N ARG A 162 16.86 0.91 3.87
CA ARG A 162 16.66 -0.53 3.78
C ARG A 162 17.69 -1.27 4.60
N ASP A 163 17.26 -1.96 5.66
CA ASP A 163 18.10 -2.74 6.57
C ASP A 163 18.49 -4.10 5.96
N VAL A 164 19.26 -4.09 4.87
CA VAL A 164 19.62 -5.32 4.13
C VAL A 164 20.64 -6.19 4.86
N ASP A 165 21.44 -5.61 5.75
CA ASP A 165 22.50 -6.32 6.49
C ASP A 165 22.00 -7.03 7.77
N LYS A 166 20.75 -6.82 8.14
CA LYS A 166 20.13 -7.49 9.29
C LYS A 166 19.62 -8.90 8.90
N PRO A 167 19.40 -9.80 9.87
CA PRO A 167 18.72 -11.07 9.59
C PRO A 167 17.36 -10.85 8.92
N PHE A 168 17.03 -11.68 7.95
CA PHE A 168 15.77 -11.61 7.21
C PHE A 168 14.56 -11.69 8.13
N LEU A 169 13.58 -10.85 7.85
CA LEU A 169 12.27 -10.85 8.51
C LEU A 169 11.20 -10.33 7.56
N MET A 170 10.09 -11.09 7.47
CA MET A 170 8.93 -10.74 6.65
C MET A 170 7.64 -11.13 7.39
N PRO A 171 6.81 -10.15 7.81
CA PRO A 171 5.45 -10.43 8.29
C PRO A 171 4.60 -11.07 7.18
N VAL A 172 3.82 -12.07 7.55
CA VAL A 172 2.91 -12.77 6.62
C VAL A 172 1.61 -11.97 6.51
N GLU A 173 1.35 -11.48 5.31
CA GLU A 173 0.15 -10.72 4.96
C GLU A 173 -0.98 -11.60 4.46
N ASP A 174 -0.66 -12.54 3.57
CA ASP A 174 -1.61 -13.49 3.04
C ASP A 174 -0.94 -14.84 2.75
N VAL A 175 -1.76 -15.89 2.65
CA VAL A 175 -1.30 -17.25 2.39
C VAL A 175 -2.22 -17.93 1.39
N PHE A 176 -1.65 -18.46 0.33
CA PHE A 176 -2.38 -19.25 -0.66
C PHE A 176 -1.57 -20.45 -1.14
N SER A 177 -2.25 -21.37 -1.79
CA SER A 177 -1.61 -22.56 -2.37
C SER A 177 -1.62 -22.46 -3.89
N ILE A 178 -0.49 -22.79 -4.51
CA ILE A 178 -0.39 -22.94 -5.96
C ILE A 178 -0.35 -24.43 -6.27
N THR A 179 -1.31 -24.90 -7.05
CA THR A 179 -1.38 -26.31 -7.47
C THR A 179 -0.06 -26.75 -8.12
N GLY A 180 0.52 -27.83 -7.60
CA GLY A 180 1.79 -28.37 -8.07
C GLY A 180 3.07 -27.62 -7.63
N ARG A 181 2.94 -26.48 -6.92
CA ARG A 181 4.09 -25.71 -6.42
C ARG A 181 4.19 -25.68 -4.89
N GLY A 182 3.06 -25.63 -4.18
CA GLY A 182 3.02 -25.60 -2.72
C GLY A 182 2.40 -24.33 -2.15
N THR A 183 2.72 -24.04 -0.90
CA THR A 183 2.19 -22.89 -0.17
C THR A 183 3.07 -21.67 -0.38
N VAL A 184 2.44 -20.54 -0.64
CA VAL A 184 3.06 -19.23 -0.81
C VAL A 184 2.61 -18.33 0.34
N ALA A 185 3.56 -17.74 1.05
CA ALA A 185 3.33 -16.66 2.00
C ALA A 185 3.71 -15.33 1.34
N THR A 186 2.81 -14.37 1.34
CA THR A 186 3.09 -13.03 0.83
C THR A 186 3.33 -12.06 1.96
N GLY A 187 4.12 -11.04 1.68
CA GLY A 187 4.38 -9.94 2.59
C GLY A 187 5.49 -9.03 2.09
N ARG A 188 5.69 -7.94 2.81
CA ARG A 188 6.83 -7.06 2.61
C ARG A 188 8.03 -7.55 3.43
N VAL A 189 9.18 -7.62 2.81
CA VAL A 189 10.43 -7.87 3.52
C VAL A 189 10.79 -6.64 4.36
N GLU A 190 10.71 -6.77 5.69
CA GLU A 190 11.01 -5.67 6.61
C GLU A 190 12.51 -5.41 6.71
N ARG A 191 13.31 -6.47 6.73
CA ARG A 191 14.76 -6.37 6.82
C ARG A 191 15.45 -7.62 6.27
N GLY A 192 16.73 -7.47 5.96
CA GLY A 192 17.58 -8.55 5.48
C GLY A 192 17.34 -8.93 4.03
N VAL A 193 17.87 -10.09 3.68
CA VAL A 193 17.79 -10.68 2.34
C VAL A 193 17.33 -12.12 2.45
N LEU A 194 16.35 -12.49 1.61
CA LEU A 194 15.89 -13.86 1.40
C LEU A 194 16.36 -14.35 0.04
N LYS A 195 17.08 -15.45 0.02
CA LYS A 195 17.50 -16.15 -1.21
C LYS A 195 16.72 -17.43 -1.40
N VAL A 196 16.55 -17.84 -2.64
CA VAL A 196 16.07 -19.18 -2.96
C VAL A 196 16.99 -20.22 -2.32
N GLN A 197 16.42 -21.25 -1.70
CA GLN A 197 17.05 -22.31 -0.89
C GLN A 197 17.48 -21.89 0.53
N ASP A 198 17.17 -20.67 0.97
CA ASP A 198 17.39 -20.30 2.37
C ASP A 198 16.45 -21.07 3.31
N LYS A 199 16.98 -21.44 4.46
CA LYS A 199 16.18 -21.93 5.58
C LYS A 199 15.52 -20.74 6.27
N VAL A 200 14.25 -20.85 6.58
CA VAL A 200 13.48 -19.86 7.31
C VAL A 200 12.64 -20.53 8.38
N GLN A 201 12.30 -19.77 9.41
CA GLN A 201 11.39 -20.18 10.46
C GLN A 201 10.07 -19.39 10.35
N ILE A 202 8.96 -20.08 10.57
CA ILE A 202 7.65 -19.49 10.78
C ILE A 202 7.49 -19.30 12.27
N VAL A 203 7.39 -18.06 12.72
CA VAL A 203 7.31 -17.69 14.14
C VAL A 203 6.05 -16.87 14.44
N GLY A 204 5.64 -16.85 15.70
CA GLY A 204 4.46 -16.13 16.19
C GLY A 204 3.15 -16.93 16.04
N LEU A 205 2.20 -16.64 16.91
CA LEU A 205 0.87 -17.26 16.99
C LEU A 205 0.87 -18.79 17.26
N SER A 206 2.04 -19.38 17.45
CA SER A 206 2.23 -20.78 17.86
C SER A 206 3.38 -20.86 18.87
N ASP A 207 3.34 -21.85 19.76
CA ASP A 207 4.32 -22.02 20.82
C ASP A 207 5.70 -22.45 20.29
N GLU A 208 5.74 -23.12 19.15
CA GLU A 208 6.96 -23.64 18.55
C GLU A 208 7.18 -23.05 17.15
N PRO A 209 8.41 -22.54 16.86
CA PRO A 209 8.83 -22.18 15.52
C PRO A 209 8.82 -23.37 14.57
N LYS A 210 8.37 -23.17 13.35
CA LYS A 210 8.38 -24.20 12.32
C LYS A 210 9.42 -23.88 11.26
N GLU A 211 10.39 -24.78 11.07
CA GLU A 211 11.41 -24.60 10.04
C GLU A 211 10.93 -25.06 8.66
N THR A 212 11.33 -24.32 7.64
CA THR A 212 11.10 -24.67 6.24
C THR A 212 12.20 -24.09 5.34
N VAL A 213 12.11 -24.33 4.05
CA VAL A 213 13.02 -23.80 3.03
C VAL A 213 12.24 -22.99 2.03
N CYS A 214 12.69 -21.78 1.74
CA CYS A 214 12.18 -20.98 0.65
C CYS A 214 12.64 -21.58 -0.69
N THR A 215 11.73 -22.10 -1.49
CA THR A 215 12.06 -22.75 -2.77
C THR A 215 11.86 -21.83 -3.98
N GLY A 216 11.27 -20.67 -3.78
CA GLY A 216 11.08 -19.68 -4.81
C GLY A 216 10.68 -18.32 -4.22
N VAL A 217 11.06 -17.27 -4.89
CA VAL A 217 10.69 -15.89 -4.60
C VAL A 217 10.03 -15.31 -5.83
N GLU A 218 8.87 -14.70 -5.67
CA GLU A 218 8.14 -14.07 -6.77
C GLU A 218 7.73 -12.65 -6.37
N MET A 219 7.93 -11.70 -7.28
CA MET A 219 7.50 -10.32 -7.15
C MET A 219 6.84 -9.88 -8.45
N PHE A 220 5.58 -9.40 -8.39
CA PHE A 220 4.78 -8.98 -9.55
C PHE A 220 4.81 -9.99 -10.71
N LYS A 221 4.61 -11.28 -10.39
CA LYS A 221 4.65 -12.41 -11.34
C LYS A 221 6.02 -12.67 -12.00
N LYS A 222 7.09 -12.05 -11.49
CA LYS A 222 8.47 -12.32 -11.91
C LYS A 222 9.16 -13.19 -10.86
N LEU A 223 9.80 -14.26 -11.31
CA LEU A 223 10.63 -15.10 -10.43
C LEU A 223 11.98 -14.40 -10.19
N LEU A 224 12.41 -14.40 -8.94
CA LEU A 224 13.65 -13.79 -8.50
C LEU A 224 14.53 -14.83 -7.80
N ASP A 225 15.85 -14.64 -7.84
CA ASP A 225 16.81 -15.46 -7.09
C ASP A 225 16.86 -15.05 -5.62
N GLN A 226 16.57 -13.78 -5.33
CA GLN A 226 16.52 -13.21 -3.98
C GLN A 226 15.59 -12.02 -3.90
N ALA A 227 15.20 -11.70 -2.66
CA ALA A 227 14.51 -10.46 -2.31
C ALA A 227 15.19 -9.80 -1.11
N GLN A 228 15.01 -8.52 -0.96
CA GLN A 228 15.63 -7.71 0.10
C GLN A 228 14.63 -6.80 0.79
N ALA A 229 15.06 -6.20 1.90
CA ALA A 229 14.27 -5.23 2.65
C ALA A 229 13.58 -4.22 1.73
N GLY A 230 12.26 -4.08 1.89
CA GLY A 230 11.39 -3.22 1.10
C GLY A 230 10.64 -3.91 -0.05
N ASP A 231 11.05 -5.10 -0.47
CA ASP A 231 10.38 -5.83 -1.54
C ASP A 231 9.07 -6.47 -1.04
N ASN A 232 8.01 -6.34 -1.83
CA ASN A 232 6.76 -7.08 -1.63
C ASN A 232 6.81 -8.37 -2.42
N ILE A 233 6.82 -9.50 -1.74
CA ILE A 233 7.08 -10.80 -2.37
C ILE A 233 6.08 -11.89 -1.98
N GLY A 234 6.04 -12.92 -2.82
CA GLY A 234 5.55 -14.24 -2.47
C GLY A 234 6.72 -15.20 -2.27
N ALA A 235 6.84 -15.74 -1.07
CA ALA A 235 7.84 -16.77 -0.73
C ALA A 235 7.19 -18.15 -0.81
N LEU A 236 7.70 -19.01 -1.67
CA LEU A 236 7.26 -20.40 -1.82
C LEU A 236 7.96 -21.27 -0.76
N LEU A 237 7.17 -21.94 0.08
CA LEU A 237 7.65 -22.70 1.24
C LEU A 237 7.53 -24.21 1.02
N ARG A 238 8.64 -24.92 1.26
CA ARG A 238 8.71 -26.37 1.08
C ARG A 238 7.97 -27.10 2.21
N GLY A 239 7.08 -28.02 1.85
CA GLY A 239 6.46 -28.94 2.81
C GLY A 239 5.53 -28.28 3.84
N ILE A 240 5.15 -27.04 3.63
CA ILE A 240 4.20 -26.32 4.47
C ILE A 240 2.83 -26.37 3.80
N GLN A 241 1.82 -26.80 4.55
CA GLN A 241 0.43 -26.72 4.10
C GLN A 241 -0.16 -25.33 4.45
N ARG A 242 -1.16 -24.89 3.69
CA ARG A 242 -1.81 -23.59 3.93
C ARG A 242 -2.36 -23.46 5.36
N THR A 243 -2.76 -24.54 5.99
CA THR A 243 -3.28 -24.56 7.37
C THR A 243 -2.21 -24.45 8.45
N GLU A 244 -0.93 -24.54 8.06
CA GLU A 244 0.21 -24.51 8.98
C GLU A 244 0.91 -23.16 9.06
N ILE A 245 0.45 -22.20 8.27
CA ILE A 245 0.91 -20.80 8.26
C ILE A 245 -0.29 -19.89 8.06
N GLN A 246 -0.31 -18.76 8.74
CA GLN A 246 -1.43 -17.82 8.67
C GLN A 246 -0.94 -16.38 8.73
N ARG A 247 -1.80 -15.47 8.29
CA ARG A 247 -1.62 -14.03 8.40
C ARG A 247 -1.29 -13.64 9.84
N GLY A 248 -0.33 -12.74 10.02
CA GLY A 248 0.12 -12.26 11.32
C GLY A 248 1.29 -13.04 11.92
N GLN A 249 1.65 -14.20 11.34
CA GLN A 249 2.94 -14.84 11.61
C GLN A 249 4.07 -14.14 10.86
N VAL A 250 5.30 -14.52 11.14
CA VAL A 250 6.49 -13.92 10.56
C VAL A 250 7.41 -15.01 10.01
N LEU A 251 7.94 -14.81 8.80
CA LEU A 251 9.08 -15.56 8.30
C LEU A 251 10.36 -14.86 8.74
N ALA A 252 11.29 -15.60 9.34
CA ALA A 252 12.55 -15.08 9.88
C ALA A 252 13.73 -16.03 9.58
N LYS A 253 14.96 -15.47 9.59
CA LYS A 253 16.23 -16.21 9.65
C LYS A 253 16.87 -16.04 11.00
#